data_0a65dbbaa011ffaa9d53187ae1103906
#
_entry.id   0a65dbbaa011ffaa9d53187ae1103906
#
_cell.length_a   1.000
_cell.length_b   1.000
_cell.length_c   1.000
_cell.angle_alpha   90.00
_cell.angle_beta   90.00
_cell.angle_gamma   90.00
#
_symmetry.space_group_name_H-M   'P 1'
#
loop_
_entity.id
_entity.type
_entity.pdbx_description
1 polymer ?
#
loop_
_entity_poly.entity_id
_entity_poly.type
_entity_poly.pdbx_seq_one_letter_code
_entity_poly.pdbx_strand_id
1 'polypeptide(L)'
;MLRCTVYSSDVRTAAFPLDCKKINFQPPQIQEFKLSTFNASATGVYLITVTPFKDNGDLDLASTDKMVDFCLESGVTGLTILGIMGEATKLTAEESRLYVKQVLSRVQGKVPVVVGASAPGFAPMSELTKSVMDMGADGVMVAPPSTVRTDDQICGYFDMVNETLGPDVPWVLQDHPVSTTVQMSTSVVLKILKNSPRCVMLKHEDWPGLGKLTAICQAMAKGELKKTSILTGNGGGLFLPEELVRGANGAMTGFAYPEMMVDVCRAFAAGEVERAFDIFDAYLPLAKYEQQQGIGLAVRKHILAQRGVIASSAIRKPGPKLSALDIADIERLTRRQEQKLRDLT
;
A
#
# COMPACT_ATOMS: atom_id res chain seq x y z
N MET A 1 -20.68 -60.19 19.78
CA MET A 1 -21.75 -59.64 18.93
C MET A 1 -22.16 -58.30 19.48
N LEU A 2 -21.65 -57.24 18.94
CA LEU A 2 -22.07 -55.85 19.25
C LEU A 2 -22.46 -55.20 17.92
N ARG A 3 -23.72 -54.86 17.77
CA ARG A 3 -24.28 -54.17 16.59
C ARG A 3 -23.90 -52.69 16.67
N CYS A 4 -23.23 -52.17 15.65
CA CYS A 4 -23.10 -50.76 15.42
C CYS A 4 -24.37 -50.24 14.75
N THR A 5 -25.05 -49.31 15.41
CA THR A 5 -26.16 -48.55 14.87
C THR A 5 -25.60 -47.33 14.15
N VAL A 6 -25.88 -47.25 12.84
CA VAL A 6 -25.51 -46.10 12.01
C VAL A 6 -26.56 -45.00 12.25
N TYR A 7 -26.13 -43.83 12.77
CA TYR A 7 -26.94 -42.61 12.78
C TYR A 7 -26.77 -41.89 11.46
N SER A 8 -27.85 -41.84 10.69
CA SER A 8 -28.01 -40.94 9.55
C SER A 8 -28.33 -39.55 10.08
N SER A 9 -27.45 -38.58 9.88
CA SER A 9 -27.74 -37.17 10.11
C SER A 9 -27.97 -36.47 8.78
N ASP A 10 -29.24 -36.23 8.46
CA ASP A 10 -29.67 -35.31 7.41
C ASP A 10 -29.21 -33.88 7.76
N VAL A 11 -28.13 -33.43 7.17
CA VAL A 11 -27.76 -32.01 7.16
C VAL A 11 -28.51 -31.36 5.99
N ARG A 12 -29.63 -30.72 6.29
CA ARG A 12 -30.28 -29.81 5.33
C ARG A 12 -29.36 -28.61 5.10
N THR A 13 -28.74 -28.55 3.94
CA THR A 13 -28.06 -27.37 3.42
C THR A 13 -29.11 -26.28 3.20
N ALA A 14 -29.14 -25.29 4.07
CA ALA A 14 -29.81 -24.02 3.82
C ALA A 14 -29.04 -23.27 2.75
N ALA A 15 -29.49 -23.39 1.50
CA ALA A 15 -29.01 -22.54 0.43
C ALA A 15 -29.49 -21.11 0.67
N PHE A 16 -28.61 -20.19 1.04
CA PHE A 16 -28.88 -18.75 0.97
C PHE A 16 -28.80 -18.33 -0.49
N PRO A 17 -29.88 -17.86 -1.11
CA PRO A 17 -29.79 -17.31 -2.45
C PRO A 17 -29.21 -15.91 -2.35
N LEU A 18 -27.89 -15.78 -2.50
CA LEU A 18 -27.28 -14.52 -2.87
C LEU A 18 -27.62 -14.27 -4.34
N ASP A 19 -28.65 -13.45 -4.57
CA ASP A 19 -29.02 -12.99 -5.89
C ASP A 19 -27.99 -11.96 -6.38
N CYS A 20 -26.86 -12.45 -6.89
CA CYS A 20 -25.76 -11.66 -7.46
C CYS A 20 -26.17 -10.85 -8.70
N LYS A 21 -27.41 -10.97 -9.18
CA LYS A 21 -27.88 -10.30 -10.42
C LYS A 21 -28.37 -8.87 -10.23
N LYS A 22 -28.35 -8.31 -9.02
CA LYS A 22 -28.82 -6.93 -8.76
C LYS A 22 -27.75 -5.91 -8.41
N ILE A 23 -26.47 -6.28 -8.44
CA ILE A 23 -25.41 -5.27 -8.43
C ILE A 23 -25.19 -4.88 -9.89
N ASN A 24 -25.74 -3.73 -10.27
CA ASN A 24 -25.55 -3.15 -11.60
C ASN A 24 -24.10 -2.62 -11.67
N PHE A 25 -23.16 -3.54 -11.91
CA PHE A 25 -21.75 -3.22 -12.10
C PHE A 25 -21.60 -2.72 -13.55
N GLN A 26 -21.53 -1.41 -13.71
CA GLN A 26 -21.04 -0.85 -14.97
C GLN A 26 -19.51 -0.90 -14.91
N PRO A 27 -18.84 -1.68 -15.78
CA PRO A 27 -17.39 -1.66 -15.86
C PRO A 27 -16.94 -0.24 -16.23
N PRO A 28 -15.88 0.28 -15.59
CA PRO A 28 -15.32 1.55 -15.99
C PRO A 28 -14.87 1.46 -17.44
N GLN A 29 -15.29 2.45 -18.27
CA GLN A 29 -14.85 2.56 -19.65
C GLN A 29 -13.33 2.61 -19.69
N ILE A 30 -12.72 1.81 -20.56
CA ILE A 30 -11.28 1.82 -20.85
C ILE A 30 -10.94 3.21 -21.36
N GLN A 31 -10.49 4.07 -20.45
CA GLN A 31 -9.95 5.38 -20.81
C GLN A 31 -8.49 5.18 -21.21
N GLU A 32 -8.13 5.69 -22.38
CA GLU A 32 -6.74 5.85 -22.83
C GLU A 32 -5.85 6.32 -21.67
N PHE A 33 -4.65 5.77 -21.59
CA PHE A 33 -3.62 6.09 -20.58
C PHE A 33 -3.32 7.59 -20.58
N LYS A 34 -4.18 8.37 -19.91
CA LYS A 34 -3.84 9.70 -19.46
C LYS A 34 -2.97 9.53 -18.24
N LEU A 35 -1.76 10.11 -18.25
CA LEU A 35 -0.89 10.24 -17.08
C LEU A 35 -1.76 10.45 -15.83
N SER A 36 -1.73 9.50 -14.89
CA SER A 36 -2.61 9.54 -13.75
C SER A 36 -2.21 10.73 -12.88
N THR A 37 -3.01 11.76 -12.91
CA THR A 37 -2.83 12.89 -12.01
C THR A 37 -3.16 12.42 -10.59
N PHE A 38 -2.30 12.77 -9.63
CA PHE A 38 -2.53 12.46 -8.22
C PHE A 38 -3.74 13.24 -7.68
N ASN A 39 -4.89 12.57 -7.62
CA ASN A 39 -6.16 13.16 -7.21
C ASN A 39 -7.13 12.09 -6.67
N ALA A 40 -8.33 12.50 -6.31
CA ALA A 40 -9.38 11.62 -5.77
C ALA A 40 -9.91 10.54 -6.75
N SER A 41 -9.42 10.50 -7.98
CA SER A 41 -9.73 9.47 -8.98
C SER A 41 -8.54 8.55 -9.26
N ALA A 42 -7.45 8.68 -8.50
CA ALA A 42 -6.28 7.82 -8.65
C ALA A 42 -6.64 6.35 -8.46
N THR A 43 -6.09 5.47 -9.31
CA THR A 43 -6.34 4.02 -9.30
C THR A 43 -5.04 3.26 -9.56
N GLY A 44 -5.07 1.95 -9.38
CA GLY A 44 -3.93 1.08 -9.68
C GLY A 44 -2.94 0.98 -8.51
N VAL A 45 -1.64 0.99 -8.80
CA VAL A 45 -0.61 0.66 -7.80
C VAL A 45 0.32 1.85 -7.55
N TYR A 46 0.24 2.43 -6.37
CA TYR A 46 1.21 3.39 -5.84
C TYR A 46 2.22 2.63 -4.97
N LEU A 47 3.30 2.17 -5.61
CA LEU A 47 4.24 1.27 -4.95
C LEU A 47 5.01 1.98 -3.83
N ILE A 48 4.97 1.38 -2.62
CA ILE A 48 5.85 1.80 -1.51
C ILE A 48 7.24 1.23 -1.76
N THR A 49 8.19 2.09 -2.09
CA THR A 49 9.55 1.67 -2.37
C THR A 49 10.38 1.52 -1.09
N VAL A 50 11.42 0.70 -1.16
CA VAL A 50 12.49 0.69 -0.16
C VAL A 50 13.44 1.86 -0.42
N THR A 51 14.25 2.25 0.57
CA THR A 51 15.41 3.13 0.34
C THR A 51 16.65 2.25 0.21
N PRO A 52 17.32 2.20 -0.95
CA PRO A 52 18.55 1.44 -1.11
C PRO A 52 19.69 2.04 -0.31
N PHE A 53 20.43 1.18 0.40
CA PHE A 53 21.65 1.55 1.10
C PHE A 53 22.80 0.67 0.67
N LYS A 54 24.03 1.21 0.73
CA LYS A 54 25.27 0.45 0.64
C LYS A 54 25.47 -0.35 1.93
N ASP A 55 26.37 -1.32 1.92
CA ASP A 55 26.69 -2.16 3.11
C ASP A 55 27.19 -1.35 4.30
N ASN A 56 27.81 -0.18 4.07
CA ASN A 56 28.26 0.74 5.11
C ASN A 56 27.12 1.63 5.67
N GLY A 57 25.92 1.56 5.10
CA GLY A 57 24.74 2.32 5.51
C GLY A 57 24.54 3.66 4.78
N ASP A 58 25.41 4.05 3.86
CA ASP A 58 25.20 5.24 3.02
C ASP A 58 24.06 5.02 2.02
N LEU A 59 23.43 6.09 1.57
CA LEU A 59 22.47 6.04 0.47
C LEU A 59 23.13 5.49 -0.81
N ASP A 60 22.43 4.56 -1.47
CA ASP A 60 22.83 4.02 -2.77
C ASP A 60 21.96 4.63 -3.87
N LEU A 61 22.42 5.78 -4.40
CA LEU A 61 21.67 6.47 -5.45
C LEU A 61 21.67 5.72 -6.77
N ALA A 62 22.71 4.92 -7.07
CA ALA A 62 22.74 4.11 -8.29
C ALA A 62 21.70 2.97 -8.23
N SER A 63 21.55 2.30 -7.07
CA SER A 63 20.46 1.34 -6.87
C SER A 63 19.10 2.03 -6.81
N THR A 64 19.01 3.28 -6.37
CA THR A 64 17.77 4.06 -6.40
C THR A 64 17.28 4.24 -7.84
N ASP A 65 18.16 4.59 -8.78
CA ASP A 65 17.80 4.72 -10.20
C ASP A 65 17.29 3.40 -10.78
N LYS A 66 18.02 2.30 -10.55
CA LYS A 66 17.59 0.96 -11.01
C LYS A 66 16.25 0.55 -10.43
N MET A 67 16.03 0.84 -9.16
CA MET A 67 14.76 0.55 -8.50
C MET A 67 13.61 1.35 -9.10
N VAL A 68 13.82 2.63 -9.42
CA VAL A 68 12.80 3.44 -10.09
C VAL A 68 12.50 2.88 -11.48
N ASP A 69 13.52 2.52 -12.27
CA ASP A 69 13.33 1.90 -13.58
C ASP A 69 12.51 0.61 -13.46
N PHE A 70 12.91 -0.29 -12.55
CA PHE A 70 12.19 -1.52 -12.27
C PHE A 70 10.72 -1.29 -11.89
N CYS A 71 10.43 -0.28 -11.06
CA CYS A 71 9.06 0.06 -10.70
C CYS A 71 8.25 0.51 -11.94
N LEU A 72 8.83 1.38 -12.77
CA LEU A 72 8.18 1.87 -13.99
C LEU A 72 7.93 0.73 -14.98
N GLU A 73 8.92 -0.14 -15.19
CA GLU A 73 8.80 -1.33 -16.05
C GLU A 73 7.75 -2.33 -15.54
N SER A 74 7.56 -2.42 -14.23
CA SER A 74 6.50 -3.25 -13.63
C SER A 74 5.09 -2.70 -13.87
N GLY A 75 4.95 -1.49 -14.44
CA GLY A 75 3.66 -0.90 -14.79
C GLY A 75 2.91 -0.26 -13.62
N VAL A 76 3.62 0.15 -12.55
CA VAL A 76 2.99 0.88 -11.44
C VAL A 76 2.43 2.23 -11.90
N THR A 77 1.36 2.68 -11.28
CA THR A 77 0.67 3.94 -11.61
C THR A 77 1.11 5.12 -10.75
N GLY A 78 1.94 4.87 -9.74
CA GLY A 78 2.54 5.88 -8.88
C GLY A 78 3.63 5.28 -7.99
N LEU A 79 4.45 6.15 -7.40
CA LEU A 79 5.43 5.76 -6.38
C LEU A 79 5.11 6.45 -5.07
N THR A 80 5.37 5.76 -3.96
CA THR A 80 5.34 6.34 -2.62
C THR A 80 6.68 6.07 -1.95
N ILE A 81 7.37 7.14 -1.59
CA ILE A 81 8.72 7.09 -1.01
C ILE A 81 8.73 7.68 0.40
N LEU A 82 9.78 7.43 1.16
CA LEU A 82 9.90 7.87 2.55
C LEU A 82 8.72 7.44 3.45
N GLY A 83 8.12 6.29 3.14
CA GLY A 83 7.21 5.61 4.04
C GLY A 83 7.97 4.81 5.12
N ILE A 84 7.22 4.05 5.93
CA ILE A 84 7.80 3.18 6.98
C ILE A 84 8.80 2.18 6.36
N MET A 85 8.41 1.52 5.27
CA MET A 85 9.28 0.58 4.55
C MET A 85 10.41 1.27 3.77
N GLY A 86 10.33 2.58 3.58
CA GLY A 86 11.40 3.43 3.07
C GLY A 86 12.39 3.88 4.14
N GLU A 87 12.25 3.38 5.38
CA GLU A 87 13.13 3.70 6.50
C GLU A 87 13.28 5.21 6.78
N ALA A 88 12.23 6.00 6.50
CA ALA A 88 12.27 7.47 6.57
C ALA A 88 12.81 8.01 7.90
N THR A 89 12.46 7.38 9.03
CA THR A 89 12.92 7.79 10.37
C THR A 89 14.41 7.54 10.63
N LYS A 90 15.09 6.87 9.70
CA LYS A 90 16.53 6.58 9.79
C LYS A 90 17.38 7.46 8.87
N LEU A 91 16.72 8.34 8.10
CA LEU A 91 17.40 9.31 7.26
C LEU A 91 17.48 10.67 7.96
N THR A 92 18.58 11.39 7.72
CA THR A 92 18.63 12.81 8.08
C THR A 92 17.72 13.61 7.14
N ALA A 93 17.39 14.85 7.51
CA ALA A 93 16.61 15.73 6.65
C ALA A 93 17.29 15.99 5.30
N GLU A 94 18.63 16.09 5.30
CA GLU A 94 19.42 16.26 4.08
C GLU A 94 19.37 15.01 3.19
N GLU A 95 19.57 13.83 3.76
CA GLU A 95 19.45 12.56 3.02
C GLU A 95 18.04 12.35 2.45
N SER A 96 17.01 12.71 3.20
CA SER A 96 15.63 12.66 2.72
C SER A 96 15.43 13.54 1.49
N ARG A 97 15.91 14.77 1.52
CA ARG A 97 15.84 15.69 0.37
C ARG A 97 16.65 15.18 -0.82
N LEU A 98 17.86 14.67 -0.58
CA LEU A 98 18.72 14.10 -1.62
C LEU A 98 18.03 12.90 -2.29
N TYR A 99 17.46 11.99 -1.51
CA TYR A 99 16.76 10.82 -1.99
C TYR A 99 15.51 11.19 -2.82
N VAL A 100 14.69 12.12 -2.33
CA VAL A 100 13.50 12.62 -3.07
C VAL A 100 13.93 13.24 -4.41
N LYS A 101 14.95 14.09 -4.40
CA LYS A 101 15.48 14.70 -5.62
C LYS A 101 15.93 13.65 -6.63
N GLN A 102 16.65 12.60 -6.18
CA GLN A 102 17.09 11.51 -7.05
C GLN A 102 15.92 10.77 -7.68
N VAL A 103 14.93 10.39 -6.88
CA VAL A 103 13.73 9.69 -7.38
C VAL A 103 12.98 10.56 -8.39
N LEU A 104 12.69 11.82 -8.06
CA LEU A 104 11.97 12.73 -8.96
C LEU A 104 12.70 12.93 -10.28
N SER A 105 14.04 13.12 -10.22
CA SER A 105 14.90 13.24 -11.42
C SER A 105 14.83 11.99 -12.30
N ARG A 106 14.69 10.76 -11.72
CA ARG A 106 14.63 9.51 -12.47
C ARG A 106 13.25 9.21 -13.00
N VAL A 107 12.20 9.52 -12.24
CA VAL A 107 10.80 9.35 -12.65
C VAL A 107 10.43 10.28 -13.80
N GLN A 108 10.94 11.51 -13.81
CA GLN A 108 10.72 12.51 -14.88
C GLN A 108 9.22 12.73 -15.19
N GLY A 109 8.35 12.73 -14.18
CA GLY A 109 6.93 12.95 -14.33
C GLY A 109 6.15 11.81 -15.03
N LYS A 110 6.76 10.65 -15.28
CA LYS A 110 6.08 9.50 -15.91
C LYS A 110 4.94 8.95 -15.07
N VAL A 111 5.10 8.99 -13.75
CA VAL A 111 4.07 8.63 -12.76
C VAL A 111 4.13 9.60 -11.57
N PRO A 112 3.03 9.81 -10.83
CA PRO A 112 3.04 10.61 -9.61
C PRO A 112 3.97 10.03 -8.55
N VAL A 113 4.60 10.92 -7.77
CA VAL A 113 5.43 10.58 -6.61
C VAL A 113 4.84 11.20 -5.34
N VAL A 114 4.45 10.35 -4.40
CA VAL A 114 3.95 10.73 -3.08
C VAL A 114 5.06 10.56 -2.05
N VAL A 115 5.26 11.54 -1.18
CA VAL A 115 6.32 11.52 -0.17
C VAL A 115 5.75 11.36 1.23
N GLY A 116 6.22 10.38 2.01
CA GLY A 116 5.88 10.27 3.43
C GLY A 116 6.40 11.48 4.21
N ALA A 117 5.50 12.24 4.82
CA ALA A 117 5.81 13.46 5.57
C ALA A 117 5.41 13.39 7.05
N SER A 118 5.03 12.20 7.55
CA SER A 118 4.71 12.02 8.96
C SER A 118 5.91 12.40 9.85
N ALA A 119 5.68 13.25 10.81
CA ALA A 119 6.69 13.71 11.76
C ALA A 119 6.09 13.87 13.16
N PRO A 120 6.91 13.78 14.23
CA PRO A 120 6.43 13.99 15.60
C PRO A 120 5.83 15.38 15.86
N GLY A 121 6.21 16.37 15.07
CA GLY A 121 5.74 17.75 15.18
C GLY A 121 5.53 18.40 13.82
N PHE A 122 4.78 19.50 13.82
CA PHE A 122 4.36 20.17 12.57
C PHE A 122 5.48 20.95 11.88
N ALA A 123 6.47 21.47 12.62
CA ALA A 123 7.57 22.21 12.01
C ALA A 123 8.39 21.33 11.04
N PRO A 124 8.87 20.13 11.42
CA PRO A 124 9.53 19.21 10.47
C PRO A 124 8.62 18.75 9.33
N MET A 125 7.31 18.54 9.60
CA MET A 125 6.32 18.19 8.56
C MET A 125 6.21 19.30 7.52
N SER A 126 6.06 20.55 7.96
CA SER A 126 5.96 21.72 7.08
C SER A 126 7.23 21.92 6.26
N GLU A 127 8.41 21.84 6.90
CA GLU A 127 9.71 21.99 6.23
C GLU A 127 9.88 20.94 5.12
N LEU A 128 9.65 19.66 5.45
CA LEU A 128 9.78 18.58 4.47
C LEU A 128 8.75 18.74 3.35
N THR A 129 7.48 18.97 3.69
CA THR A 129 6.42 19.14 2.70
C THR A 129 6.73 20.24 1.72
N LYS A 130 7.08 21.43 2.21
CA LYS A 130 7.46 22.56 1.35
C LYS A 130 8.62 22.17 0.42
N SER A 131 9.67 21.58 1.00
CA SER A 131 10.85 21.21 0.23
C SER A 131 10.53 20.21 -0.88
N VAL A 132 9.74 19.15 -0.61
CA VAL A 132 9.45 18.12 -1.61
C VAL A 132 8.45 18.59 -2.67
N MET A 133 7.48 19.44 -2.30
CA MET A 133 6.55 20.05 -3.25
C MET A 133 7.28 21.02 -4.18
N ASP A 134 8.21 21.84 -3.66
CA ASP A 134 9.07 22.73 -4.47
C ASP A 134 9.98 21.93 -5.43
N MET A 135 10.33 20.68 -5.11
CA MET A 135 11.07 19.76 -5.99
C MET A 135 10.18 19.10 -7.07
N GLY A 136 8.85 19.21 -6.97
CA GLY A 136 7.91 18.64 -7.94
C GLY A 136 7.30 17.30 -7.52
N ALA A 137 7.24 16.99 -6.21
CA ALA A 137 6.42 15.88 -5.72
C ALA A 137 4.92 16.18 -5.96
N ASP A 138 4.11 15.13 -6.18
CA ASP A 138 2.68 15.29 -6.48
C ASP A 138 1.83 15.42 -5.21
N GLY A 139 2.36 15.02 -4.06
CA GLY A 139 1.68 15.12 -2.78
C GLY A 139 2.44 14.45 -1.66
N VAL A 140 1.86 14.48 -0.47
CA VAL A 140 2.46 13.88 0.73
C VAL A 140 1.52 12.88 1.39
N MET A 141 2.07 11.96 2.19
CA MET A 141 1.32 10.99 2.98
C MET A 141 1.56 11.24 4.46
N VAL A 142 0.49 11.29 5.24
CA VAL A 142 0.52 11.57 6.69
C VAL A 142 -0.21 10.50 7.47
N ALA A 143 0.48 9.92 8.45
CA ALA A 143 -0.06 9.04 9.48
C ALA A 143 -0.14 9.78 10.83
N PRO A 144 -1.07 9.41 11.72
CA PRO A 144 -1.13 10.01 13.05
C PRO A 144 0.08 9.57 13.90
N PRO A 145 0.62 10.43 14.76
CA PRO A 145 1.66 10.06 15.70
C PRO A 145 1.07 9.20 16.84
N SER A 146 1.86 8.32 17.41
CA SER A 146 1.43 7.43 18.51
C SER A 146 1.03 8.14 19.80
N THR A 147 1.16 9.46 19.86
CA THR A 147 0.79 10.29 21.02
C THR A 147 -0.70 10.65 21.07
N VAL A 148 -1.43 10.58 19.96
CA VAL A 148 -2.87 10.81 19.94
C VAL A 148 -3.62 9.53 20.28
N ARG A 149 -4.65 9.61 21.14
CA ARG A 149 -5.31 8.43 21.72
C ARG A 149 -6.83 8.42 21.56
N THR A 150 -7.47 9.61 21.70
CA THR A 150 -8.92 9.71 21.62
C THR A 150 -9.35 10.19 20.25
N ASP A 151 -10.59 9.91 19.87
CA ASP A 151 -11.18 10.34 18.60
C ASP A 151 -11.05 11.86 18.39
N ASP A 152 -11.26 12.64 19.44
CA ASP A 152 -11.12 14.11 19.38
C ASP A 152 -9.67 14.55 19.18
N GLN A 153 -8.71 13.89 19.85
CA GLN A 153 -7.28 14.16 19.63
C GLN A 153 -6.86 13.81 18.20
N ILE A 154 -7.35 12.68 17.67
CA ILE A 154 -7.04 12.24 16.31
C ILE A 154 -7.64 13.23 15.31
N CYS A 155 -8.91 13.58 15.44
CA CYS A 155 -9.55 14.56 14.54
C CYS A 155 -8.85 15.92 14.61
N GLY A 156 -8.61 16.45 15.83
CA GLY A 156 -7.89 17.71 16.02
C GLY A 156 -6.47 17.70 15.45
N TYR A 157 -5.76 16.55 15.53
CA TYR A 157 -4.46 16.41 14.87
C TYR A 157 -4.57 16.61 13.36
N PHE A 158 -5.56 15.98 12.70
CA PHE A 158 -5.71 16.12 11.24
C PHE A 158 -6.27 17.49 10.82
N ASP A 159 -7.01 18.19 11.68
CA ASP A 159 -7.36 19.59 11.44
C ASP A 159 -6.07 20.45 11.41
N MET A 160 -5.16 20.26 12.36
CA MET A 160 -3.84 20.92 12.36
C MET A 160 -2.94 20.48 11.20
N VAL A 161 -3.04 19.23 10.72
CA VAL A 161 -2.36 18.77 9.48
C VAL A 161 -2.84 19.59 8.29
N ASN A 162 -4.15 19.79 8.12
CA ASN A 162 -4.69 20.61 7.05
C ASN A 162 -4.16 22.05 7.08
N GLU A 163 -4.07 22.65 8.26
CA GLU A 163 -3.48 23.99 8.44
C GLU A 163 -2.00 24.01 8.07
N THR A 164 -1.25 23.00 8.50
CA THR A 164 0.21 22.88 8.28
C THR A 164 0.55 22.69 6.82
N LEU A 165 -0.19 21.85 6.10
CA LEU A 165 0.04 21.56 4.69
C LEU A 165 -0.47 22.69 3.79
N GLY A 166 -1.47 23.44 4.24
CA GLY A 166 -2.08 24.51 3.49
C GLY A 166 -3.08 24.06 2.43
N PRO A 167 -3.68 25.03 1.69
CA PRO A 167 -4.80 24.76 0.79
C PRO A 167 -4.41 24.09 -0.53
N ASP A 168 -3.13 24.09 -0.88
CA ASP A 168 -2.66 23.67 -2.23
C ASP A 168 -2.05 22.26 -2.27
N VAL A 169 -1.64 21.71 -1.12
CA VAL A 169 -0.94 20.42 -1.05
C VAL A 169 -1.93 19.27 -1.02
N PRO A 170 -2.00 18.40 -2.08
CA PRO A 170 -2.75 17.18 -2.00
C PRO A 170 -2.07 16.18 -1.07
N TRP A 171 -2.87 15.43 -0.29
CA TRP A 171 -2.28 14.49 0.64
C TRP A 171 -3.08 13.19 0.81
N VAL A 172 -2.41 12.18 1.35
CA VAL A 172 -2.93 10.84 1.65
C VAL A 172 -3.09 10.70 3.16
N LEU A 173 -4.27 10.31 3.62
CA LEU A 173 -4.47 9.82 4.98
C LEU A 173 -3.95 8.38 5.06
N GLN A 174 -2.98 8.12 5.94
CA GLN A 174 -2.53 6.76 6.22
C GLN A 174 -3.20 6.22 7.50
N ASP A 175 -4.01 5.17 7.35
CA ASP A 175 -4.67 4.43 8.44
C ASP A 175 -3.94 3.10 8.67
N HIS A 176 -2.88 3.11 9.51
CA HIS A 176 -2.02 1.96 9.75
C HIS A 176 -1.81 1.70 11.26
N PRO A 177 -2.85 1.20 11.97
CA PRO A 177 -2.82 1.03 13.42
C PRO A 177 -1.70 0.11 13.93
N VAL A 178 -1.31 -0.87 13.13
CA VAL A 178 -0.22 -1.81 13.50
C VAL A 178 1.11 -1.08 13.74
N SER A 179 1.42 -0.04 12.97
CA SER A 179 2.66 0.72 13.13
C SER A 179 2.50 1.98 13.97
N THR A 180 1.37 2.67 13.85
CA THR A 180 1.12 3.92 14.56
C THR A 180 0.62 3.71 15.98
N THR A 181 0.06 2.52 16.29
CA THR A 181 -0.68 2.20 17.52
C THR A 181 -1.93 3.09 17.72
N VAL A 182 -2.38 3.77 16.67
CA VAL A 182 -3.56 4.65 16.69
C VAL A 182 -4.66 3.98 15.88
N GLN A 183 -5.70 3.55 16.58
CA GLN A 183 -6.87 2.93 15.96
C GLN A 183 -7.88 4.02 15.60
N MET A 184 -8.17 4.20 14.32
CA MET A 184 -9.20 5.11 13.85
C MET A 184 -10.48 4.32 13.54
N SER A 185 -11.59 4.65 14.21
CA SER A 185 -12.90 4.09 13.88
C SER A 185 -13.37 4.57 12.49
N THR A 186 -14.34 3.86 11.91
CA THR A 186 -14.96 4.29 10.64
C THR A 186 -15.46 5.73 10.71
N SER A 187 -16.12 6.11 11.82
CA SER A 187 -16.64 7.48 12.02
C SER A 187 -15.52 8.52 12.07
N VAL A 188 -14.40 8.21 12.69
CA VAL A 188 -13.21 9.09 12.73
C VAL A 188 -12.63 9.28 11.33
N VAL A 189 -12.42 8.20 10.58
CA VAL A 189 -11.92 8.29 9.20
C VAL A 189 -12.86 9.12 8.32
N LEU A 190 -14.18 8.89 8.40
CA LEU A 190 -15.18 9.67 7.65
C LEU A 190 -15.13 11.15 8.03
N LYS A 191 -15.01 11.47 9.33
CA LYS A 191 -14.92 12.87 9.82
C LYS A 191 -13.65 13.54 9.29
N ILE A 192 -12.49 12.87 9.35
CA ILE A 192 -11.24 13.41 8.83
C ILE A 192 -11.35 13.68 7.32
N LEU A 193 -11.81 12.69 6.54
CA LEU A 193 -11.92 12.83 5.08
C LEU A 193 -12.91 13.94 4.69
N LYS A 194 -14.00 14.10 5.43
CA LYS A 194 -15.00 15.15 5.21
C LYS A 194 -14.44 16.56 5.48
N ASN A 195 -13.65 16.69 6.55
CA ASN A 195 -13.09 17.96 6.98
C ASN A 195 -11.79 18.35 6.25
N SER A 196 -11.23 17.44 5.43
CA SER A 196 -9.94 17.63 4.78
C SER A 196 -10.09 17.78 3.26
N PRO A 197 -10.32 18.99 2.72
CA PRO A 197 -10.61 19.20 1.29
C PRO A 197 -9.50 18.67 0.38
N ARG A 198 -8.24 18.75 0.82
CA ARG A 198 -7.05 18.34 0.06
C ARG A 198 -6.60 16.91 0.36
N CYS A 199 -7.23 16.20 1.29
CA CYS A 199 -7.05 14.76 1.43
C CYS A 199 -7.75 14.08 0.25
N VAL A 200 -6.98 13.63 -0.72
CA VAL A 200 -7.48 13.05 -1.98
C VAL A 200 -7.48 11.52 -1.96
N MET A 201 -6.82 10.93 -0.99
CA MET A 201 -6.61 9.48 -0.94
C MET A 201 -6.56 8.98 0.50
N LEU A 202 -7.13 7.79 0.72
CA LEU A 202 -6.96 6.98 1.92
C LEU A 202 -6.06 5.79 1.59
N LYS A 203 -4.94 5.67 2.28
CA LYS A 203 -4.18 4.43 2.35
C LYS A 203 -4.72 3.60 3.50
N HIS A 204 -5.51 2.58 3.16
CA HIS A 204 -6.24 1.75 4.11
C HIS A 204 -5.41 0.53 4.52
N GLU A 205 -5.02 0.48 5.80
CA GLU A 205 -4.18 -0.60 6.36
C GLU A 205 -4.70 -1.13 7.70
N ASP A 206 -5.97 -0.83 8.04
CA ASP A 206 -6.57 -1.35 9.27
C ASP A 206 -6.76 -2.87 9.20
N TRP A 207 -6.69 -3.51 10.35
CA TRP A 207 -6.80 -4.96 10.49
C TRP A 207 -7.69 -5.34 11.67
N PRO A 208 -8.81 -6.01 11.43
CA PRO A 208 -9.42 -6.38 10.13
C PRO A 208 -10.13 -5.18 9.50
N GLY A 209 -9.80 -4.85 8.24
CA GLY A 209 -10.19 -3.60 7.59
C GLY A 209 -11.37 -3.70 6.61
N LEU A 210 -11.76 -4.91 6.18
CA LEU A 210 -12.73 -5.10 5.10
C LEU A 210 -14.10 -4.45 5.38
N GLY A 211 -14.60 -4.55 6.62
CA GLY A 211 -15.86 -3.92 7.03
C GLY A 211 -15.78 -2.39 7.02
N LYS A 212 -14.67 -1.81 7.48
CA LYS A 212 -14.41 -0.36 7.46
C LYS A 212 -14.38 0.14 6.01
N LEU A 213 -13.64 -0.54 5.12
CA LEU A 213 -13.59 -0.22 3.70
C LEU A 213 -14.99 -0.20 3.08
N THR A 214 -15.79 -1.26 3.31
CA THR A 214 -17.16 -1.33 2.81
C THR A 214 -18.00 -0.13 3.28
N ALA A 215 -17.91 0.24 4.55
CA ALA A 215 -18.67 1.36 5.10
C ALA A 215 -18.25 2.71 4.49
N ILE A 216 -16.94 2.93 4.26
CA ILE A 216 -16.44 4.16 3.63
C ILE A 216 -16.91 4.23 2.16
N CYS A 217 -16.80 3.15 1.41
CA CYS A 217 -17.30 3.08 0.02
C CYS A 217 -18.80 3.33 -0.06
N GLN A 218 -19.59 2.79 0.88
CA GLN A 218 -21.04 3.05 0.96
C GLN A 218 -21.35 4.53 1.27
N ALA A 219 -20.59 5.18 2.15
CA ALA A 219 -20.75 6.61 2.45
C ALA A 219 -20.49 7.48 1.20
N MET A 220 -19.47 7.14 0.40
CA MET A 220 -19.24 7.81 -0.90
C MET A 220 -20.39 7.58 -1.88
N ALA A 221 -20.87 6.34 -2.00
CA ALA A 221 -21.97 6.00 -2.91
C ALA A 221 -23.29 6.70 -2.55
N LYS A 222 -23.53 6.97 -1.27
CA LYS A 222 -24.69 7.73 -0.77
C LYS A 222 -24.51 9.27 -0.86
N GLY A 223 -23.34 9.76 -1.26
CA GLY A 223 -23.03 11.20 -1.27
C GLY A 223 -22.77 11.80 0.11
N GLU A 224 -22.61 10.98 1.15
CA GLU A 224 -22.31 11.42 2.52
C GLU A 224 -20.83 11.81 2.68
N LEU A 225 -19.96 11.29 1.80
CA LEU A 225 -18.54 11.57 1.72
C LEU A 225 -18.19 12.01 0.29
N LYS A 226 -17.28 12.99 0.16
CA LYS A 226 -16.70 13.36 -1.13
C LYS A 226 -15.96 12.18 -1.76
N LYS A 227 -15.84 12.17 -3.10
CA LYS A 227 -14.99 11.19 -3.79
C LYS A 227 -13.58 11.23 -3.20
N THR A 228 -13.07 10.07 -2.85
CA THR A 228 -11.72 9.87 -2.29
C THR A 228 -11.18 8.56 -2.85
N SER A 229 -9.97 8.55 -3.37
CA SER A 229 -9.33 7.30 -3.77
C SER A 229 -9.03 6.45 -2.53
N ILE A 230 -9.36 5.16 -2.56
CA ILE A 230 -9.01 4.22 -1.50
C ILE A 230 -8.05 3.19 -2.06
N LEU A 231 -6.81 3.23 -1.59
CA LEU A 231 -5.80 2.25 -1.95
C LEU A 231 -5.47 1.38 -0.72
N THR A 232 -5.43 0.07 -0.92
CA THR A 232 -5.08 -0.87 0.15
C THR A 232 -3.60 -0.80 0.47
N GLY A 233 -3.26 -0.85 1.75
CA GLY A 233 -1.87 -0.80 2.21
C GLY A 233 -1.43 -2.06 2.95
N ASN A 234 -2.37 -2.94 3.30
CA ASN A 234 -2.06 -4.16 4.05
C ASN A 234 -1.03 -5.00 3.30
N GLY A 235 0.16 -4.94 3.81
CA GLY A 235 1.35 -5.69 3.52
C GLY A 235 1.42 -6.51 2.25
N GLY A 236 1.92 -5.92 1.17
CA GLY A 236 1.89 -6.57 -0.13
C GLY A 236 0.48 -6.76 -0.69
N GLY A 237 -0.53 -6.07 -0.07
CA GLY A 237 -1.93 -6.20 -0.45
C GLY A 237 -2.54 -7.56 -0.07
N LEU A 238 -2.32 -8.06 1.16
CA LEU A 238 -2.80 -9.39 1.60
C LEU A 238 -4.27 -9.67 1.40
N PHE A 239 -5.09 -8.63 1.20
CA PHE A 239 -6.51 -8.74 0.87
C PHE A 239 -6.85 -7.95 -0.39
N LEU A 240 -5.89 -7.73 -1.28
CA LEU A 240 -6.10 -6.88 -2.46
C LEU A 240 -7.33 -7.29 -3.29
N PRO A 241 -7.54 -8.57 -3.66
CA PRO A 241 -8.74 -8.97 -4.41
C PRO A 241 -10.03 -8.69 -3.64
N GLU A 242 -10.10 -9.05 -2.36
CA GLU A 242 -11.28 -8.83 -1.51
C GLU A 242 -11.57 -7.35 -1.29
N GLU A 243 -10.55 -6.52 -1.23
CA GLU A 243 -10.69 -5.06 -1.10
C GLU A 243 -11.14 -4.42 -2.40
N LEU A 244 -10.63 -4.88 -3.56
CA LEU A 244 -11.11 -4.45 -4.87
C LEU A 244 -12.59 -4.78 -5.07
N VAL A 245 -13.03 -5.98 -4.70
CA VAL A 245 -14.47 -6.38 -4.73
C VAL A 245 -15.34 -5.46 -3.87
N ARG A 246 -14.80 -4.87 -2.82
CA ARG A 246 -15.51 -3.92 -1.92
C ARG A 246 -15.42 -2.46 -2.35
N GLY A 247 -14.75 -2.17 -3.45
CA GLY A 247 -14.68 -0.84 -4.04
C GLY A 247 -13.37 -0.09 -3.80
N ALA A 248 -12.31 -0.75 -3.32
CA ALA A 248 -10.98 -0.17 -3.34
C ALA A 248 -10.54 0.14 -4.79
N ASN A 249 -9.72 1.17 -4.95
CA ASN A 249 -9.27 1.65 -6.25
C ASN A 249 -7.91 1.06 -6.68
N GLY A 250 -7.29 0.26 -5.81
CA GLY A 250 -5.99 -0.34 -6.05
C GLY A 250 -5.17 -0.50 -4.78
N ALA A 251 -3.84 -0.46 -4.89
CA ALA A 251 -2.90 -0.69 -3.81
C ALA A 251 -1.94 0.49 -3.59
N MET A 252 -1.69 0.86 -2.34
CA MET A 252 -0.57 1.71 -1.91
C MET A 252 0.24 0.95 -0.87
N THR A 253 1.00 0.00 -1.32
CA THR A 253 1.80 -0.90 -0.49
C THR A 253 3.06 -1.32 -1.21
N GLY A 254 3.89 -2.13 -0.60
CA GLY A 254 5.09 -2.66 -1.22
C GLY A 254 5.15 -4.17 -1.12
N PHE A 255 5.64 -4.76 -2.19
CA PHE A 255 5.98 -6.17 -2.28
C PHE A 255 7.18 -6.31 -3.21
N ALA A 256 8.02 -7.34 -3.01
CA ALA A 256 9.20 -7.55 -3.85
C ALA A 256 8.87 -7.94 -5.31
N TYR A 257 7.61 -8.24 -5.59
CA TYR A 257 7.04 -8.52 -6.91
C TYR A 257 5.87 -7.58 -7.18
N PRO A 258 6.12 -6.27 -7.48
CA PRO A 258 5.06 -5.29 -7.72
C PRO A 258 4.17 -5.65 -8.91
N GLU A 259 4.69 -6.43 -9.88
CA GLU A 259 3.94 -6.98 -10.99
C GLU A 259 2.68 -7.75 -10.55
N MET A 260 2.72 -8.44 -9.42
CA MET A 260 1.53 -9.11 -8.86
C MET A 260 0.39 -8.14 -8.65
N MET A 261 0.64 -7.03 -7.94
CA MET A 261 -0.42 -6.05 -7.65
C MET A 261 -0.94 -5.37 -8.91
N VAL A 262 -0.03 -5.10 -9.86
CA VAL A 262 -0.38 -4.49 -11.16
C VAL A 262 -1.29 -5.44 -11.95
N ASP A 263 -0.93 -6.71 -12.05
CA ASP A 263 -1.68 -7.71 -12.81
C ASP A 263 -3.02 -8.03 -12.16
N VAL A 264 -3.09 -8.11 -10.81
CA VAL A 264 -4.35 -8.25 -10.06
C VAL A 264 -5.28 -7.07 -10.32
N CYS A 265 -4.77 -5.83 -10.21
CA CYS A 265 -5.58 -4.63 -10.48
C CYS A 265 -6.04 -4.57 -11.94
N ARG A 266 -5.19 -4.99 -12.89
CA ARG A 266 -5.51 -5.01 -14.32
C ARG A 266 -6.59 -6.06 -14.64
N ALA A 267 -6.43 -7.28 -14.17
CA ALA A 267 -7.42 -8.35 -14.35
C ALA A 267 -8.76 -7.96 -13.74
N PHE A 268 -8.75 -7.40 -12.53
CA PHE A 268 -9.97 -6.93 -11.88
C PHE A 268 -10.66 -5.81 -12.69
N ALA A 269 -9.90 -4.82 -13.18
CA ALA A 269 -10.43 -3.72 -14.00
C ALA A 269 -11.00 -4.21 -15.34
N ALA A 270 -10.48 -5.32 -15.88
CA ALA A 270 -11.00 -5.98 -17.07
C ALA A 270 -12.26 -6.82 -16.78
N GLY A 271 -12.72 -6.93 -15.54
CA GLY A 271 -13.84 -7.77 -15.12
C GLY A 271 -13.48 -9.25 -14.93
N GLU A 272 -12.20 -9.60 -15.00
CA GLU A 272 -11.67 -10.96 -14.85
C GLU A 272 -11.39 -11.25 -13.36
N VAL A 273 -12.45 -11.24 -12.54
CA VAL A 273 -12.34 -11.30 -11.07
C VAL A 273 -11.63 -12.58 -10.61
N GLU A 274 -12.06 -13.75 -11.10
CA GLU A 274 -11.44 -15.03 -10.73
C GLU A 274 -9.96 -15.08 -11.15
N ARG A 275 -9.62 -14.54 -12.31
CA ARG A 275 -8.22 -14.42 -12.75
C ARG A 275 -7.39 -13.54 -11.82
N ALA A 276 -7.97 -12.47 -11.27
CA ALA A 276 -7.30 -11.64 -10.27
C ALA A 276 -6.99 -12.43 -8.99
N PHE A 277 -7.93 -13.27 -8.53
CA PHE A 277 -7.70 -14.19 -7.39
C PHE A 277 -6.63 -15.24 -7.71
N ASP A 278 -6.69 -15.88 -8.88
CA ASP A 278 -5.70 -16.89 -9.28
C ASP A 278 -4.27 -16.32 -9.30
N ILE A 279 -4.09 -15.13 -9.87
CA ILE A 279 -2.80 -14.43 -9.88
C ILE A 279 -2.36 -14.18 -8.43
N PHE A 280 -3.23 -13.61 -7.60
CA PHE A 280 -2.92 -13.30 -6.21
C PHE A 280 -2.52 -14.54 -5.42
N ASP A 281 -3.25 -15.65 -5.56
CA ASP A 281 -3.00 -16.92 -4.87
C ASP A 281 -1.64 -17.53 -5.20
N ALA A 282 -1.12 -17.28 -6.41
CA ALA A 282 0.21 -17.74 -6.79
C ALA A 282 1.31 -17.06 -5.96
N TYR A 283 1.12 -15.78 -5.62
CA TYR A 283 2.10 -15.00 -4.85
C TYR A 283 1.84 -14.99 -3.33
N LEU A 284 0.62 -15.29 -2.89
CA LEU A 284 0.19 -15.14 -1.49
C LEU A 284 1.13 -15.79 -0.46
N PRO A 285 1.67 -17.01 -0.66
CA PRO A 285 2.58 -17.61 0.32
C PRO A 285 3.84 -16.78 0.57
N LEU A 286 4.40 -16.15 -0.47
CA LEU A 286 5.59 -15.29 -0.34
C LEU A 286 5.20 -13.90 0.18
N ALA A 287 4.09 -13.32 -0.31
CA ALA A 287 3.56 -12.05 0.20
C ALA A 287 3.29 -12.14 1.71
N LYS A 288 2.64 -13.21 2.18
CA LYS A 288 2.45 -13.48 3.60
C LYS A 288 3.78 -13.57 4.37
N TYR A 289 4.80 -14.21 3.79
CA TYR A 289 6.11 -14.34 4.45
C TYR A 289 6.81 -12.99 4.59
N GLU A 290 6.70 -12.12 3.59
CA GLU A 290 7.22 -10.74 3.62
C GLU A 290 6.46 -9.84 4.62
N GLN A 291 5.27 -10.26 5.04
CA GLN A 291 4.43 -9.49 5.98
C GLN A 291 4.82 -9.63 7.44
N GLN A 292 5.77 -10.45 7.78
CA GLN A 292 6.21 -10.61 9.16
C GLN A 292 6.68 -9.28 9.75
N GLN A 293 6.07 -8.88 10.87
CA GLN A 293 6.46 -7.67 11.56
C GLN A 293 7.93 -7.74 11.99
N GLY A 294 8.63 -6.62 11.86
CA GLY A 294 10.03 -6.51 12.21
C GLY A 294 10.99 -7.05 11.16
N ILE A 295 10.71 -8.19 10.50
CA ILE A 295 11.63 -8.82 9.54
C ILE A 295 11.25 -8.57 8.06
N GLY A 296 10.01 -8.20 7.78
CA GLY A 296 9.47 -8.10 6.41
C GLY A 296 10.29 -7.21 5.49
N LEU A 297 10.83 -6.11 5.98
CA LEU A 297 11.71 -5.25 5.17
C LEU A 297 13.01 -5.96 4.78
N ALA A 298 13.58 -6.79 5.67
CA ALA A 298 14.78 -7.58 5.36
C ALA A 298 14.48 -8.62 4.28
N VAL A 299 13.33 -9.28 4.36
CA VAL A 299 12.84 -10.22 3.33
C VAL A 299 12.72 -9.51 1.99
N ARG A 300 12.04 -8.36 1.93
CA ARG A 300 11.85 -7.57 0.71
C ARG A 300 13.16 -7.15 0.09
N LYS A 301 14.06 -6.53 0.86
CA LYS A 301 15.37 -6.09 0.35
C LYS A 301 16.23 -7.26 -0.12
N HIS A 302 16.18 -8.39 0.57
CA HIS A 302 16.87 -9.61 0.14
C HIS A 302 16.39 -10.07 -1.23
N ILE A 303 15.09 -10.16 -1.43
CA ILE A 303 14.52 -10.58 -2.73
C ILE A 303 14.84 -9.56 -3.82
N LEU A 304 14.71 -8.25 -3.55
CA LEU A 304 15.06 -7.21 -4.51
C LEU A 304 16.55 -7.24 -4.91
N ALA A 305 17.44 -7.56 -3.97
CA ALA A 305 18.86 -7.74 -4.26
C ALA A 305 19.10 -9.00 -5.12
N GLN A 306 18.44 -10.14 -4.83
CA GLN A 306 18.50 -11.34 -5.66
C GLN A 306 17.96 -11.10 -7.07
N ARG A 307 16.93 -10.27 -7.22
CA ARG A 307 16.38 -9.86 -8.51
C ARG A 307 17.26 -8.83 -9.24
N GLY A 308 18.37 -8.36 -8.65
CA GLY A 308 19.27 -7.36 -9.22
C GLY A 308 18.74 -5.94 -9.25
N VAL A 309 17.62 -5.67 -8.56
CA VAL A 309 16.99 -4.33 -8.49
C VAL A 309 17.81 -3.38 -7.63
N ILE A 310 18.37 -3.86 -6.54
CA ILE A 310 19.28 -3.12 -5.66
C ILE A 310 20.59 -3.91 -5.48
N ALA A 311 21.70 -3.21 -5.27
CA ALA A 311 23.01 -3.86 -5.16
C ALA A 311 23.23 -4.57 -3.81
N SER A 312 22.59 -4.07 -2.74
CA SER A 312 22.72 -4.60 -1.38
C SER A 312 21.36 -4.70 -0.71
N SER A 313 21.17 -5.76 0.09
CA SER A 313 20.00 -5.92 0.97
C SER A 313 20.15 -5.18 2.31
N ALA A 314 21.13 -4.31 2.45
CA ALA A 314 21.42 -3.61 3.69
C ALA A 314 20.22 -2.83 4.22
N ILE A 315 19.97 -2.97 5.52
CA ILE A 315 19.01 -2.18 6.30
C ILE A 315 19.83 -1.24 7.19
N ARG A 316 19.46 0.04 7.20
CA ARG A 316 20.09 1.01 8.10
C ARG A 316 19.76 0.65 9.55
N LYS A 317 20.77 0.73 10.42
CA LYS A 317 20.63 0.39 11.84
C LYS A 317 19.76 1.42 12.60
N PRO A 318 18.96 0.97 13.57
CA PRO A 318 18.74 -0.43 13.95
C PRO A 318 17.87 -1.17 12.91
N GLY A 319 18.15 -2.46 12.68
CA GLY A 319 17.40 -3.25 11.70
C GLY A 319 17.65 -4.75 11.87
N PRO A 320 16.67 -5.59 11.43
CA PRO A 320 16.78 -7.04 11.53
C PRO A 320 17.79 -7.59 10.51
N LYS A 321 18.23 -8.82 10.76
CA LYS A 321 19.00 -9.64 9.81
C LYS A 321 18.27 -10.94 9.58
N LEU A 322 18.30 -11.45 8.35
CA LEU A 322 17.79 -12.77 8.01
C LEU A 322 18.71 -13.85 8.57
N SER A 323 18.12 -14.90 9.12
CA SER A 323 18.83 -16.13 9.44
C SER A 323 19.00 -17.01 8.19
N ALA A 324 19.84 -18.04 8.29
CA ALA A 324 19.97 -19.02 7.22
C ALA A 324 18.64 -19.76 6.93
N LEU A 325 17.80 -19.96 7.95
CA LEU A 325 16.47 -20.57 7.78
C LEU A 325 15.52 -19.64 7.04
N ASP A 326 15.55 -18.33 7.34
CA ASP A 326 14.72 -17.34 6.61
C ASP A 326 15.08 -17.34 5.13
N ILE A 327 16.38 -17.36 4.80
CA ILE A 327 16.86 -17.40 3.41
C ILE A 327 16.37 -18.68 2.71
N ALA A 328 16.49 -19.84 3.37
CA ALA A 328 16.03 -21.10 2.82
C ALA A 328 14.50 -21.14 2.60
N ASP A 329 13.73 -20.50 3.49
CA ASP A 329 12.28 -20.37 3.33
C ASP A 329 11.93 -19.45 2.16
N ILE A 330 12.59 -18.30 2.03
CA ILE A 330 12.42 -17.39 0.90
C ILE A 330 12.68 -18.12 -0.42
N GLU A 331 13.79 -18.81 -0.54
CA GLU A 331 14.14 -19.59 -1.76
C GLU A 331 13.08 -20.65 -2.07
N ARG A 332 12.59 -21.38 -1.06
CA ARG A 332 11.54 -22.38 -1.23
C ARG A 332 10.25 -21.73 -1.73
N LEU A 333 9.83 -20.63 -1.11
CA LEU A 333 8.60 -19.93 -1.46
C LEU A 333 8.68 -19.32 -2.85
N THR A 334 9.83 -18.76 -3.24
CA THR A 334 10.07 -18.24 -4.59
C THR A 334 9.93 -19.32 -5.64
N ARG A 335 10.59 -20.48 -5.47
CA ARG A 335 10.44 -21.61 -6.41
C ARG A 335 9.00 -22.10 -6.53
N ARG A 336 8.25 -22.14 -5.42
CA ARG A 336 6.83 -22.53 -5.42
C ARG A 336 5.95 -21.51 -6.14
N GLN A 337 6.23 -20.22 -5.96
CA GLN A 337 5.58 -19.14 -6.69
C GLN A 337 5.81 -19.25 -8.20
N GLU A 338 7.06 -19.42 -8.63
CA GLU A 338 7.39 -19.61 -10.03
C GLU A 338 6.68 -20.81 -10.67
N GLN A 339 6.55 -21.93 -9.93
CA GLN A 339 5.81 -23.09 -10.42
C GLN A 339 4.33 -22.75 -10.60
N LYS A 340 3.69 -22.15 -9.60
CA LYS A 340 2.27 -21.76 -9.69
C LYS A 340 2.00 -20.77 -10.84
N LEU A 341 2.93 -19.83 -11.08
CA LEU A 341 2.80 -18.89 -12.19
C LEU A 341 2.87 -19.59 -13.55
N ARG A 342 3.74 -20.60 -13.70
CA ARG A 342 3.77 -21.43 -14.93
C ARG A 342 2.46 -22.20 -15.14
N ASP A 343 1.83 -22.64 -14.06
CA ASP A 343 0.57 -23.39 -14.13
C ASP A 343 -0.64 -22.48 -14.49
N LEU A 344 -0.48 -21.14 -14.37
CA LEU A 344 -1.50 -20.14 -14.73
C LEU A 344 -1.40 -19.66 -16.19
N THR A 345 -0.28 -19.91 -16.87
CA THR A 345 -0.04 -19.54 -18.27
C THR A 345 -0.42 -20.66 -19.22
#